data_16a490a106e7d5051da7bb827918932a
#
_entry.id   16a490a106e7d5051da7bb827918932a
#
_cell.length_a   1.000
_cell.length_b   1.000
_cell.length_c   1.000
_cell.angle_alpha   90.00
_cell.angle_beta   90.00
_cell.angle_gamma   90.00
#
_symmetry.space_group_name_H-M   'P 1'
#
loop_
_entity.id
_entity.type
_entity.pdbx_description
1 polymer ?
#
loop_
_entity_poly.entity_id
_entity_poly.type
_entity_poly.pdbx_seq_one_letter_code
_entity_poly.pdbx_strand_id
1 'polypeptide(L)' 'MAIGLEAAIATIGAGLAILGGAIGTGLAQGAIGSAGIGLIAEKPDQIGLALLFLVLPETILIFGFVIAILIMLTAGII' A
#
# COMPACT_ATOMS: atom_id res chain seq x y z
N MET A 1 -26.16 -4.11 -11.74
CA MET A 1 -25.60 -4.58 -13.00
C MET A 1 -24.87 -5.89 -12.78
N ALA A 2 -25.15 -6.89 -13.62
CA ALA A 2 -24.48 -8.18 -13.50
C ALA A 2 -23.15 -8.13 -14.27
N ILE A 3 -22.09 -8.69 -13.68
CA ILE A 3 -20.81 -8.88 -14.34
C ILE A 3 -20.56 -10.37 -14.54
N GLY A 4 -19.78 -10.72 -15.57
CA GLY A 4 -19.44 -12.10 -15.82
C GLY A 4 -18.53 -12.66 -14.73
N LEU A 5 -18.41 -13.98 -14.69
CA LEU A 5 -17.59 -14.68 -13.70
C LEU A 5 -16.13 -14.26 -13.79
N GLU A 6 -15.61 -14.11 -15.01
CA GLU A 6 -14.20 -13.69 -15.19
C GLU A 6 -13.95 -12.30 -14.61
N ALA A 7 -14.86 -11.36 -14.84
CA ALA A 7 -14.75 -10.01 -14.29
C ALA A 7 -14.89 -10.03 -12.77
N ALA A 8 -15.76 -10.87 -12.24
CA ALA A 8 -15.93 -11.03 -10.80
C ALA A 8 -14.64 -11.56 -10.15
N ILE A 9 -14.00 -12.54 -10.75
CA ILE A 9 -12.72 -13.09 -10.27
C ILE A 9 -11.62 -12.05 -10.36
N ALA A 10 -11.59 -11.28 -11.45
CA ALA A 10 -10.63 -10.18 -11.62
C ALA A 10 -10.79 -9.13 -10.52
N THR A 11 -12.02 -8.82 -10.12
CA THR A 11 -12.30 -7.88 -9.03
C THR A 11 -11.70 -8.37 -7.71
N ILE A 12 -11.80 -9.68 -7.44
CA ILE A 12 -11.15 -10.27 -6.27
C ILE A 12 -9.63 -10.13 -6.37
N GLY A 13 -9.06 -10.39 -7.56
CA GLY A 13 -7.63 -10.18 -7.79
C GLY A 13 -7.18 -8.75 -7.55
N ALA A 14 -7.96 -7.79 -8.00
CA ALA A 14 -7.69 -6.37 -7.75
C ALA A 14 -7.71 -6.06 -6.24
N GLY A 15 -8.70 -6.60 -5.52
CA GLY A 15 -8.77 -6.47 -4.07
C GLY A 15 -7.56 -7.08 -3.36
N LEU A 16 -7.09 -8.24 -3.83
CA LEU A 16 -5.91 -8.88 -3.28
C LEU A 16 -4.64 -8.07 -3.53
N ALA A 17 -4.53 -7.44 -4.70
CA ALA A 17 -3.38 -6.61 -5.04
C ALA A 17 -3.25 -5.42 -4.07
N ILE A 18 -4.35 -4.69 -3.84
CA ILE A 18 -4.30 -3.55 -2.93
C ILE A 18 -4.20 -4.01 -1.47
N LEU A 19 -4.85 -5.10 -1.12
CA LEU A 19 -4.79 -5.64 0.24
C LEU A 19 -3.37 -6.06 0.60
N GLY A 20 -2.67 -6.76 -0.31
CA GLY A 20 -1.28 -7.16 -0.09
C GLY A 20 -0.38 -5.94 0.11
N GLY A 21 -0.53 -4.93 -0.73
CA GLY A 21 0.20 -3.68 -0.59
C GLY A 21 -0.12 -2.98 0.73
N ALA A 22 -1.39 -2.93 1.12
CA ALA A 22 -1.83 -2.29 2.35
C ALA A 22 -1.27 -3.00 3.59
N ILE A 23 -1.31 -4.33 3.61
CA ILE A 23 -0.78 -5.10 4.75
C ILE A 23 0.73 -4.92 4.85
N GLY A 24 1.45 -5.07 3.73
CA GLY A 24 2.90 -4.91 3.72
C GLY A 24 3.34 -3.51 4.13
N THR A 25 2.69 -2.50 3.58
CA THR A 25 2.95 -1.10 3.91
C THR A 25 2.64 -0.82 5.38
N GLY A 26 1.50 -1.31 5.88
CA GLY A 26 1.11 -1.10 7.27
C GLY A 26 2.09 -1.74 8.25
N LEU A 27 2.55 -2.96 7.98
CA LEU A 27 3.55 -3.63 8.80
C LEU A 27 4.87 -2.87 8.81
N ALA A 28 5.34 -2.44 7.64
CA ALA A 28 6.58 -1.69 7.51
C ALA A 28 6.47 -0.33 8.20
N GLN A 29 5.40 0.41 7.97
CA GLN A 29 5.20 1.71 8.60
C GLN A 29 5.05 1.61 10.11
N GLY A 30 4.42 0.53 10.60
CA GLY A 30 4.32 0.29 12.04
C GLY A 30 5.68 0.12 12.68
N ALA A 31 6.55 -0.68 12.08
CA ALA A 31 7.91 -0.90 12.56
C ALA A 31 8.76 0.35 12.46
N ILE A 32 8.73 1.02 11.32
CA ILE A 32 9.50 2.25 11.09
C ILE A 32 9.01 3.37 12.00
N GLY A 33 7.69 3.50 12.15
CA GLY A 33 7.09 4.52 13.00
C GLY A 33 7.50 4.38 14.45
N SER A 34 7.49 3.16 14.97
CA SER A 34 7.94 2.89 16.33
C SER A 34 9.41 3.27 16.53
N ALA A 35 10.27 2.85 15.61
CA ALA A 35 11.68 3.19 15.65
C ALA A 35 11.90 4.70 15.47
N GLY A 36 11.12 5.32 14.59
CA GLY A 36 11.19 6.75 14.32
C GLY A 36 10.84 7.61 15.52
N ILE A 37 9.83 7.21 16.27
CA ILE A 37 9.45 7.91 17.50
C ILE A 37 10.60 7.87 18.52
N GLY A 38 11.25 6.71 18.64
CA GLY A 38 12.42 6.58 19.50
C GLY A 38 13.58 7.47 19.04
N LEU A 39 13.82 7.52 17.75
CA LEU A 39 14.86 8.37 17.17
C LEU A 39 14.60 9.84 17.45
N ILE A 40 13.36 10.30 17.23
CA ILE A 40 12.96 11.70 17.46
C ILE A 40 13.07 12.06 18.93
N ALA A 41 12.74 11.11 19.84
CA ALA A 41 12.85 11.33 21.27
C ALA A 41 14.32 11.58 21.68
N GLU A 42 15.27 10.88 21.08
CA GLU A 42 16.70 11.07 21.36
C GLU A 42 17.32 12.19 20.56
N LYS A 43 16.91 12.34 19.31
CA LYS A 43 17.48 13.32 18.37
C LYS A 43 16.35 14.00 17.60
N PRO A 44 15.72 15.04 18.17
CA PRO A 44 14.58 15.71 17.54
C PRO A 44 14.89 16.29 16.16
N ASP A 45 16.15 16.61 15.87
CA ASP A 45 16.59 17.12 14.57
C ASP A 45 16.53 16.08 13.46
N GLN A 46 16.34 14.78 13.80
CA GLN A 46 16.25 13.69 12.83
C GLN A 46 14.82 13.40 12.34
N ILE A 47 13.88 14.30 12.61
CA ILE A 47 12.49 14.10 12.19
C ILE A 47 12.36 13.96 10.68
N GLY A 48 13.18 14.70 9.90
CA GLY A 48 13.15 14.60 8.44
C GLY A 48 13.55 13.22 7.95
N LEU A 49 14.58 12.62 8.55
CA LEU A 49 15.02 11.27 8.22
C LEU A 49 13.96 10.24 8.58
N ALA A 50 13.35 10.37 9.75
CA ALA A 50 12.30 9.47 10.19
C ALA A 50 11.11 9.52 9.24
N LEU A 51 10.70 10.70 8.79
CA LEU A 51 9.60 10.87 7.82
C LEU A 51 9.96 10.25 6.48
N LEU A 52 11.22 10.43 6.02
CA LEU A 52 11.67 9.83 4.76
C LEU A 52 11.51 8.31 4.79
N PHE A 53 12.00 7.65 5.84
CA PHE A 53 11.86 6.21 5.97
C PHE A 53 10.41 5.77 6.14
N LEU A 54 9.58 6.58 6.79
CA LEU A 54 8.17 6.26 7.00
C LEU A 54 7.38 6.23 5.69
N VAL A 55 7.72 7.10 4.73
CA VAL A 55 6.98 7.18 3.46
C VAL A 55 7.48 6.18 2.41
N LEU A 56 8.68 5.59 2.56
CA LEU A 56 9.21 4.65 1.58
C LEU A 56 8.30 3.44 1.33
N PRO A 57 7.73 2.79 2.36
CA PRO A 57 6.82 1.66 2.13
C PRO A 57 5.55 2.03 1.37
N GLU A 58 5.18 3.30 1.32
CA GLU A 58 4.02 3.78 0.58
C GLU A 58 4.09 3.42 -0.90
N THR A 59 5.30 3.27 -1.45
CA THR A 59 5.48 2.86 -2.84
C THR A 59 4.89 1.49 -3.12
N ILE A 60 4.94 0.57 -2.15
CA ILE A 60 4.35 -0.76 -2.26
C ILE A 60 2.83 -0.66 -2.38
N LEU A 61 2.22 0.18 -1.56
CA LEU A 61 0.78 0.41 -1.60
C LEU A 61 0.36 1.03 -2.94
N ILE A 62 1.12 2.02 -3.42
CA ILE A 62 0.84 2.69 -4.68
C ILE A 62 0.93 1.70 -5.85
N PHE A 63 1.95 0.84 -5.89
CA PHE A 63 2.05 -0.19 -6.93
C PHE A 63 0.90 -1.19 -6.85
N GLY A 64 0.49 -1.59 -5.65
CA GLY A 64 -0.68 -2.45 -5.48
C GLY A 64 -1.95 -1.79 -6.00
N PHE A 65 -2.11 -0.50 -5.74
CA PHE A 65 -3.23 0.29 -6.24
C PHE A 65 -3.23 0.35 -7.78
N VAL A 66 -2.07 0.62 -8.39
CA VAL A 66 -1.94 0.67 -9.84
C VAL A 66 -2.28 -0.69 -10.46
N ILE A 67 -1.78 -1.78 -9.90
CA ILE A 67 -2.10 -3.12 -10.38
C ILE A 67 -3.60 -3.38 -10.28
N ALA A 68 -4.23 -3.00 -9.18
CA ALA A 68 -5.67 -3.15 -8.99
C ALA A 68 -6.46 -2.41 -10.09
N ILE A 69 -6.07 -1.17 -10.39
CA ILE A 69 -6.70 -0.37 -11.45
C ILE A 69 -6.51 -1.04 -12.81
N LEU A 70 -5.29 -1.51 -13.11
CA LEU A 70 -5.01 -2.18 -14.38
C LEU A 70 -5.85 -3.46 -14.55
N ILE A 71 -6.00 -4.24 -13.49
CA ILE A 71 -6.85 -5.44 -13.52
C ILE A 71 -8.29 -5.05 -13.83
N MET A 72 -8.81 -4.03 -13.18
CA MET A 72 -10.18 -3.59 -13.39
C MET A 72 -10.41 -3.03 -14.79
N LEU A 73 -9.42 -2.31 -15.33
CA LEU A 73 -9.48 -1.80 -16.70
C LEU A 73 -9.49 -2.94 -17.72
N THR A 74 -8.58 -3.92 -17.57
CA THR A 74 -8.53 -5.06 -18.50
C THR A 74 -9.74 -5.95 -18.39
N ALA A 75 -10.37 -6.02 -17.23
CA ALA A 75 -11.60 -6.79 -17.03
C ALA A 75 -12.86 -6.05 -17.51
N GLY A 76 -12.73 -4.80 -17.89
CA GLY A 76 -13.86 -4.01 -18.37
C GLY A 76 -14.81 -3.55 -17.28
N ILE A 77 -14.36 -3.46 -16.04
CA ILE A 77 -15.19 -3.03 -14.90
C ILE A 77 -15.23 -1.51 -14.81
N ILE A 78 -14.15 -0.85 -15.18
CA ILE A 78 -14.06 0.61 -15.17
C ILE A 78 -13.60 1.15 -16.51
#